data_782f6d14955f75f3f2eb954069663881
#
_entry.id   782f6d14955f75f3f2eb954069663881
#
_cell.length_a   1.000
_cell.length_b   1.000
_cell.length_c   1.000
_cell.angle_alpha   90.00
_cell.angle_beta   90.00
_cell.angle_gamma   90.00
#
_symmetry.space_group_name_H-M   'P 1'
#
loop_
_entity.id
_entity.type
_entity.pdbx_description
1 polymer ?
#
loop_
_entity_poly.entity_id
_entity_poly.type
_entity_poly.pdbx_seq_one_letter_code
_entity_poly.pdbx_strand_id
1 'polypeptide(L)'
;MEMDDGVYKGSYSAFPVSVIVDVTIKDHKITEIELVEHSNGQGKPAEVITQKVIEQQSLDVDSISGATYSSKVILKAIEDALTKAEN
;
A
#
# COMPACT_ATOMS: atom_id res chain seq x y z
N MET A 1 -1.44 15.79 5.96
CA MET A 1 -2.09 15.29 4.75
C MET A 1 -3.56 15.07 5.04
N GLU A 2 -4.43 15.78 4.35
CA GLU A 2 -5.87 15.58 4.51
C GLU A 2 -6.37 14.58 3.48
N MET A 3 -7.08 13.57 3.95
CA MET A 3 -7.63 12.52 3.11
C MET A 3 -9.12 12.37 3.42
N ASP A 4 -9.93 12.37 2.38
CA ASP A 4 -11.37 12.17 2.54
C ASP A 4 -11.67 10.70 2.82
N ASP A 5 -12.71 10.44 3.62
CA ASP A 5 -13.16 9.08 3.88
C ASP A 5 -13.57 8.39 2.58
N GLY A 6 -13.26 7.13 2.47
CA GLY A 6 -13.62 6.33 1.31
C GLY A 6 -12.60 5.23 1.05
N VAL A 7 -12.82 4.50 -0.04
CA VAL A 7 -11.92 3.45 -0.50
C VAL A 7 -11.30 3.91 -1.80
N TYR A 8 -9.98 3.88 -1.86
CA TYR A 8 -9.23 4.37 -3.01
C TYR A 8 -8.34 3.26 -3.56
N LYS A 9 -8.40 3.07 -4.85
CA LYS A 9 -7.58 2.06 -5.53
C LYS A 9 -6.27 2.68 -5.99
N GLY A 10 -5.17 2.03 -5.62
CA GLY A 10 -3.85 2.40 -6.09
C GLY A 10 -3.22 1.24 -6.83
N SER A 11 -2.38 1.54 -7.79
CA SER A 11 -1.67 0.52 -8.55
C SER A 11 -0.26 0.96 -8.88
N TYR A 12 0.62 -0.01 -8.99
CA TYR A 12 1.97 0.24 -9.44
C TYR A 12 2.51 -1.02 -10.10
N SER A 13 3.17 -0.87 -11.21
CA SER A 13 3.73 -1.98 -11.93
C SER A 13 5.19 -1.69 -12.25
N ALA A 14 6.06 -2.59 -11.80
CA ALA A 14 7.48 -2.55 -12.12
C ALA A 14 7.87 -3.99 -12.45
N PHE A 15 7.98 -4.28 -13.73
CA PHE A 15 8.22 -5.64 -14.18
C PHE A 15 9.35 -6.31 -13.40
N PRO A 16 9.18 -7.55 -12.95
CA PRO A 16 8.04 -8.45 -13.18
C PRO A 16 6.93 -8.36 -12.13
N VAL A 17 6.93 -7.37 -11.25
CA VAL A 17 5.96 -7.25 -10.16
C VAL A 17 4.87 -6.24 -10.52
N SER A 18 3.62 -6.61 -10.26
CA SER A 18 2.47 -5.75 -10.46
C SER A 18 1.56 -5.84 -9.24
N VAL A 19 1.14 -4.69 -8.72
CA VAL A 19 0.36 -4.63 -7.48
C VAL A 19 -0.82 -3.68 -7.65
N ILE A 20 -1.99 -4.11 -7.17
CA ILE A 20 -3.18 -3.27 -7.05
C ILE A 20 -3.65 -3.38 -5.60
N VAL A 21 -3.88 -2.24 -4.97
CA VAL A 21 -4.34 -2.19 -3.59
C VAL A 21 -5.60 -1.34 -3.46
N ASP A 22 -6.44 -1.67 -2.48
CA ASP A 22 -7.54 -0.81 -2.06
C ASP A 22 -7.21 -0.30 -0.66
N VAL A 23 -7.15 1.01 -0.51
CA VAL A 23 -6.84 1.66 0.76
C VAL A 23 -8.11 2.31 1.30
N THR A 24 -8.51 1.94 2.51
CA THR A 24 -9.68 2.51 3.15
C THR A 24 -9.25 3.62 4.10
N ILE A 25 -9.84 4.80 3.92
CA ILE A 25 -9.61 5.96 4.76
C ILE A 25 -10.86 6.22 5.59
N LYS A 26 -10.68 6.38 6.90
CA LYS A 26 -11.75 6.75 7.80
C LYS A 26 -11.20 7.68 8.87
N ASP A 27 -11.89 8.80 9.11
CA ASP A 27 -11.46 9.83 10.06
C ASP A 27 -10.05 10.34 9.73
N HIS A 28 -9.78 10.50 8.44
CA HIS A 28 -8.49 10.98 7.92
C HIS A 28 -7.32 10.03 8.21
N LYS A 29 -7.63 8.76 8.48
CA LYS A 29 -6.61 7.75 8.79
C LYS A 29 -6.75 6.54 7.90
N ILE A 30 -5.64 5.90 7.63
CA ILE A 30 -5.63 4.63 6.92
C ILE A 30 -6.10 3.55 7.91
N THR A 31 -7.24 2.92 7.63
CA THR A 31 -7.78 1.89 8.50
C THR A 31 -7.60 0.49 7.95
N GLU A 32 -7.51 0.37 6.62
CA GLU A 32 -7.35 -0.93 5.99
C GLU A 32 -6.63 -0.79 4.66
N ILE A 33 -5.79 -1.75 4.34
CA ILE A 33 -5.14 -1.86 3.04
C ILE A 33 -5.34 -3.29 2.57
N GLU A 34 -6.05 -3.46 1.45
CA GLU A 34 -6.29 -4.76 0.86
C GLU A 34 -5.47 -4.91 -0.41
N LEU A 35 -4.72 -6.01 -0.51
CA LEU A 35 -4.01 -6.34 -1.74
C LEU A 35 -4.98 -7.04 -2.69
N VAL A 36 -5.45 -6.29 -3.68
CA VAL A 36 -6.40 -6.81 -4.67
C VAL A 36 -5.68 -7.73 -5.65
N GLU A 37 -4.48 -7.34 -6.06
CA GLU A 37 -3.68 -8.13 -6.97
C GLU A 37 -2.20 -7.97 -6.65
N HIS A 38 -1.46 -9.07 -6.68
CA HIS A 38 -0.02 -9.07 -6.45
C HIS A 38 0.61 -10.16 -7.28
N SER A 39 1.02 -9.81 -8.50
CA SER A 39 1.61 -10.76 -9.45
C SER A 39 3.12 -10.85 -9.25
N ASN A 40 3.62 -12.08 -9.24
CA ASN A 40 5.06 -12.36 -9.12
C ASN A 40 5.69 -11.80 -7.85
N GLY A 41 4.88 -11.67 -6.80
CA GLY A 41 5.34 -11.19 -5.50
C GLY A 41 5.23 -12.25 -4.42
N GLN A 42 5.67 -11.90 -3.23
CA GLN A 42 5.60 -12.76 -2.06
C GLN A 42 4.44 -12.29 -1.18
N GLY A 43 3.39 -13.12 -1.08
CA GLY A 43 2.16 -12.74 -0.41
C GLY A 43 2.32 -12.36 1.06
N LYS A 44 2.99 -13.19 1.85
CA LYS A 44 3.13 -12.94 3.28
C LYS A 44 3.93 -11.69 3.62
N PRO A 45 5.10 -11.43 3.00
CA PRO A 45 5.80 -10.18 3.23
C PRO A 45 4.97 -8.97 2.86
N ALA A 46 4.15 -9.09 1.80
CA ALA A 46 3.27 -8.00 1.38
C ALA A 46 2.27 -7.65 2.48
N GLU A 47 1.68 -8.66 3.12
CA GLU A 47 0.74 -8.43 4.21
C GLU A 47 1.40 -7.72 5.39
N VAL A 48 2.65 -8.07 5.70
CA VAL A 48 3.38 -7.43 6.79
C VAL A 48 3.62 -5.96 6.50
N ILE A 49 3.98 -5.61 5.26
CA ILE A 49 4.25 -4.21 4.93
C ILE A 49 2.98 -3.36 5.01
N THR A 50 1.82 -3.90 4.63
CA THR A 50 0.56 -3.17 4.73
C THR A 50 0.21 -2.91 6.19
N GLN A 51 0.44 -3.87 7.08
CA GLN A 51 0.23 -3.70 8.51
C GLN A 51 1.12 -2.61 9.08
N LYS A 52 2.39 -2.57 8.66
CA LYS A 52 3.31 -1.53 9.12
C LYS A 52 2.86 -0.14 8.71
N VAL A 53 2.36 0.01 7.49
CA VAL A 53 1.85 1.29 7.01
C VAL A 53 0.66 1.75 7.85
N ILE A 54 -0.26 0.84 8.17
CA ILE A 54 -1.43 1.16 9.00
C ILE A 54 -0.98 1.56 10.41
N GLU A 55 -0.08 0.80 11.02
CA GLU A 55 0.40 1.09 12.37
C GLU A 55 1.11 2.44 12.45
N GLN A 56 1.93 2.75 11.47
CA GLN A 56 2.70 3.99 11.45
C GLN A 56 1.93 5.16 10.86
N GLN A 57 0.84 4.90 10.15
CA GLN A 57 0.12 5.91 9.38
C GLN A 57 1.07 6.66 8.44
N SER A 58 2.01 5.95 7.86
CA SER A 58 3.08 6.52 7.06
C SER A 58 3.59 5.49 6.08
N LEU A 59 4.08 5.96 4.94
CA LEU A 59 4.78 5.12 3.96
C LEU A 59 6.27 4.97 4.30
N ASP A 60 6.74 5.71 5.30
CA ASP A 60 8.13 5.67 5.74
C ASP A 60 8.34 4.49 6.70
N VAL A 61 8.30 3.30 6.14
CA VAL A 61 8.47 2.05 6.88
C VAL A 61 9.60 1.25 6.23
N ASP A 62 10.24 0.41 7.03
CA ASP A 62 11.33 -0.41 6.54
C ASP A 62 10.83 -1.52 5.61
N SER A 63 11.62 -1.81 4.58
CA SER A 63 11.35 -2.93 3.69
C SER A 63 11.49 -4.25 4.43
N ILE A 64 10.73 -5.25 3.97
CA ILE A 64 10.79 -6.58 4.56
C ILE A 64 12.02 -7.31 4.02
N SER A 65 12.82 -7.86 4.92
CA SER A 65 14.00 -8.64 4.55
C SER A 65 13.60 -9.82 3.64
N GLY A 66 14.28 -9.95 2.53
CA GLY A 66 13.96 -10.99 1.53
C GLY A 66 12.85 -10.61 0.57
N ALA A 67 12.19 -9.47 0.78
CA ALA A 67 11.12 -9.00 -0.10
C ALA A 67 11.22 -7.50 -0.34
N THR A 68 12.43 -6.97 -0.41
CA THR A 68 12.67 -5.53 -0.55
C THR A 68 12.01 -4.96 -1.80
N TYR A 69 12.16 -5.63 -2.93
CA TYR A 69 11.61 -5.16 -4.19
C TYR A 69 10.09 -5.12 -4.16
N SER A 70 9.46 -6.21 -3.72
CA SER A 70 8.00 -6.27 -3.61
C SER A 70 7.46 -5.25 -2.62
N SER A 71 8.17 -5.06 -1.48
CA SER A 71 7.77 -4.06 -0.49
C SER A 71 7.76 -2.65 -1.09
N LYS A 72 8.77 -2.31 -1.88
CA LYS A 72 8.83 -0.99 -2.54
C LYS A 72 7.70 -0.80 -3.53
N VAL A 73 7.38 -1.83 -4.31
CA VAL A 73 6.28 -1.77 -5.27
C VAL A 73 4.94 -1.58 -4.55
N ILE A 74 4.73 -2.30 -3.45
CA ILE A 74 3.51 -2.17 -2.66
C ILE A 74 3.39 -0.77 -2.08
N LEU A 75 4.47 -0.21 -1.55
CA LEU A 75 4.45 1.14 -1.01
C LEU A 75 4.11 2.17 -2.10
N LYS A 76 4.62 1.98 -3.31
CA LYS A 76 4.29 2.86 -4.43
C LYS A 76 2.81 2.77 -4.82
N ALA A 77 2.25 1.56 -4.78
CA ALA A 77 0.82 1.37 -5.06
C ALA A 77 -0.04 2.07 -4.00
N ILE A 78 0.35 1.96 -2.74
CA ILE A 78 -0.36 2.63 -1.64
C ILE A 78 -0.24 4.15 -1.81
N GLU A 79 0.93 4.65 -2.17
CA GLU A 79 1.12 6.08 -2.43
C GLU A 79 0.19 6.58 -3.53
N ASP A 80 0.01 5.80 -4.59
CA ASP A 80 -0.91 6.13 -5.67
C ASP A 80 -2.35 6.26 -5.16
N ALA A 81 -2.77 5.32 -4.32
CA ALA A 81 -4.11 5.38 -3.72
C ALA A 81 -4.27 6.61 -2.82
N LEU A 82 -3.26 6.91 -2.00
CA LEU A 82 -3.30 8.06 -1.09
C LEU A 82 -3.32 9.38 -1.86
N THR A 83 -2.64 9.45 -2.99
CA THR A 83 -2.68 10.64 -3.85
C THR A 83 -4.10 10.92 -4.32
N LYS A 84 -4.86 9.87 -4.63
CA LYS A 84 -6.26 10.02 -5.03
C LYS A 84 -7.15 10.45 -3.87
N ALA A 85 -6.79 10.09 -2.65
CA ALA A 85 -7.54 10.43 -1.44
C ALA A 85 -7.29 11.85 -0.97
N GLU A 86 -6.19 12.45 -1.37
CA GLU A 86 -5.85 13.83 -0.96
C GLU A 86 -6.78 14.85 -1.56
N ASN A 87 -7.11 15.81 -0.75
CA ASN A 87 -7.91 16.97 -1.13
C ASN A 87 -7.05 18.06 -1.73
#